data_296cde4c304636b3f6c2f4f1fecabd32
#
_entry.id   296cde4c304636b3f6c2f4f1fecabd32
#
_cell.length_a   1.000
_cell.length_b   1.000
_cell.length_c   1.000
_cell.angle_alpha   90.00
_cell.angle_beta   90.00
_cell.angle_gamma   90.00
#
_symmetry.space_group_name_H-M   'P 1'
#
loop_
_entity.id
_entity.type
_entity.pdbx_description
1 polymer ?
#
loop_
_entity_poly.entity_id
_entity_poly.type
_entity_poly.pdbx_seq_one_letter_code
_entity_poly.pdbx_strand_id
1 'polypeptide(L)'
;HTDEILEANREDLARMEPSDPMYDRLLLNRERIAGIAADIRNVASLPSPLGKILSETVRPNGMKITKVSVPFGVIGVIYEARPNVGFDVFSLCLKSGNACILRGGKEAIRSNRCVAELMRKALASVGLPEDCVYLISDTSHETATELMHLDGYVDVLIPRGGAGLIRAVAKEA
;
A
#
# COMPACT_ATOMS: atom_id res chain seq x y z
N HIS A 1 -10.25 -16.87 -0.02
CA HIS A 1 -8.92 -16.70 0.63
C HIS A 1 -8.98 -16.21 2.08
N THR A 2 -10.21 -16.01 2.63
CA THR A 2 -10.38 -15.54 4.03
C THR A 2 -9.65 -16.43 5.03
N ASP A 3 -9.72 -17.76 4.87
CA ASP A 3 -9.11 -18.71 5.80
C ASP A 3 -7.58 -18.68 5.74
N GLU A 4 -6.98 -18.48 4.58
CA GLU A 4 -5.53 -18.32 4.40
C GLU A 4 -5.03 -17.06 5.14
N ILE A 5 -5.77 -15.96 5.01
CA ILE A 5 -5.42 -14.70 5.69
C ILE A 5 -5.54 -14.86 7.21
N LEU A 6 -6.60 -15.50 7.69
CA LEU A 6 -6.82 -15.73 9.12
C LEU A 6 -5.76 -16.66 9.71
N GLU A 7 -5.29 -17.67 8.97
CA GLU A 7 -4.23 -18.56 9.41
C GLU A 7 -2.91 -17.79 9.57
N ALA A 8 -2.50 -17.05 8.53
CA ALA A 8 -1.29 -16.21 8.59
C ALA A 8 -1.36 -15.18 9.73
N ASN A 9 -2.55 -14.62 9.98
CA ASN A 9 -2.76 -13.67 11.07
C ASN A 9 -2.68 -14.33 12.44
N ARG A 10 -3.20 -15.56 12.60
CA ARG A 10 -3.04 -16.34 13.83
C ARG A 10 -1.57 -16.60 14.16
N GLU A 11 -0.76 -16.91 13.16
CA GLU A 11 0.67 -17.13 13.35
C GLU A 11 1.42 -15.87 13.80
N ASP A 12 1.00 -14.68 13.34
CA ASP A 12 1.54 -13.41 13.81
C ASP A 12 1.08 -13.12 15.25
N LEU A 13 -0.21 -13.30 15.55
CA LEU A 13 -0.79 -13.10 16.88
C LEU A 13 -0.19 -14.02 17.94
N ALA A 14 0.15 -15.26 17.57
CA ALA A 14 0.78 -16.22 18.49
C ALA A 14 2.15 -15.77 19.02
N ARG A 15 2.74 -14.74 18.42
CA ARG A 15 4.04 -14.15 18.80
C ARG A 15 3.89 -12.87 19.63
N MET A 16 2.65 -12.51 19.96
CA MET A 16 2.33 -11.27 20.70
C MET A 16 1.48 -11.61 21.92
N GLU A 17 1.75 -10.94 23.03
CA GLU A 17 0.92 -11.09 24.22
C GLU A 17 -0.45 -10.44 23.99
N PRO A 18 -1.55 -11.07 24.39
CA PRO A 18 -2.91 -10.50 24.22
C PRO A 18 -3.13 -9.18 24.95
N SER A 19 -2.33 -8.87 25.96
CA SER A 19 -2.35 -7.60 26.69
C SER A 19 -1.62 -6.46 25.98
N ASP A 20 -0.88 -6.74 24.90
CA ASP A 20 -0.18 -5.71 24.13
C ASP A 20 -1.21 -4.80 23.44
N PRO A 21 -1.10 -3.47 23.58
CA PRO A 21 -1.99 -2.52 22.92
C PRO A 21 -1.99 -2.63 21.38
N MET A 22 -0.98 -3.28 20.80
CA MET A 22 -0.91 -3.52 19.36
C MET A 22 -1.67 -4.78 18.92
N TYR A 23 -2.04 -5.67 19.86
CA TYR A 23 -2.73 -6.92 19.56
C TYR A 23 -4.04 -6.71 18.80
N ASP A 24 -4.89 -5.78 19.26
CA ASP A 24 -6.14 -5.46 18.56
C ASP A 24 -5.91 -4.84 17.17
N ARG A 25 -4.82 -4.08 17.00
CA ARG A 25 -4.46 -3.50 15.70
C ARG A 25 -4.02 -4.54 14.69
N LEU A 26 -3.38 -5.62 15.18
CA LEU A 26 -2.91 -6.74 14.38
C LEU A 26 -4.04 -7.73 14.06
N LEU A 27 -5.00 -7.89 14.98
CA LEU A 27 -6.06 -8.88 14.90
C LEU A 27 -6.91 -8.70 13.64
N LEU A 28 -7.02 -9.77 12.84
CA LEU A 28 -8.02 -9.93 11.80
C LEU A 28 -9.05 -10.99 12.21
N ASN A 29 -10.29 -10.77 11.84
CA ASN A 29 -11.38 -11.71 11.93
C ASN A 29 -12.22 -11.67 10.64
N ARG A 30 -13.20 -12.56 10.49
CA ARG A 30 -14.03 -12.61 9.28
C ARG A 30 -14.76 -11.29 9.00
N GLU A 31 -15.22 -10.62 10.05
CA GLU A 31 -15.93 -9.34 9.93
C GLU A 31 -14.98 -8.23 9.42
N ARG A 32 -13.78 -8.12 10.02
CA ARG A 32 -12.76 -7.15 9.57
C ARG A 32 -12.33 -7.41 8.13
N ILE A 33 -12.15 -8.67 7.73
CA ILE A 33 -11.83 -9.03 6.32
C ILE A 33 -12.99 -8.69 5.39
N ALA A 34 -14.23 -8.91 5.79
CA ALA A 34 -15.40 -8.52 5.00
C ALA A 34 -15.49 -7.00 4.84
N GLY A 35 -15.16 -6.23 5.88
CA GLY A 35 -15.03 -4.77 5.84
C GLY A 35 -13.96 -4.32 4.85
N ILE A 36 -12.75 -4.89 4.92
CA ILE A 36 -11.66 -4.61 3.97
C ILE A 36 -12.11 -4.88 2.53
N ALA A 37 -12.78 -6.00 2.29
CA ALA A 37 -13.29 -6.33 0.97
C ALA A 37 -14.36 -5.33 0.48
N ALA A 38 -15.18 -4.78 1.39
CA ALA A 38 -16.14 -3.72 1.06
C ALA A 38 -15.42 -2.40 0.72
N ASP A 39 -14.37 -2.04 1.46
CA ASP A 39 -13.57 -0.85 1.21
C ASP A 39 -12.87 -0.92 -0.16
N ILE A 40 -12.29 -2.08 -0.52
CA ILE A 40 -11.71 -2.31 -1.85
C ILE A 40 -12.76 -2.13 -2.96
N ARG A 41 -13.98 -2.67 -2.78
CA ARG A 41 -15.07 -2.48 -3.75
C ARG A 41 -15.50 -1.02 -3.85
N ASN A 42 -15.51 -0.30 -2.72
CA ASN A 42 -15.78 1.14 -2.71
C ASN A 42 -14.72 1.88 -3.53
N VAL A 43 -13.42 1.63 -3.31
CA VAL A 43 -12.34 2.21 -4.11
C VAL A 43 -12.50 1.87 -5.60
N ALA A 44 -12.86 0.63 -5.93
CA ALA A 44 -13.09 0.21 -7.31
C ALA A 44 -14.22 1.00 -7.97
N SER A 45 -15.27 1.36 -7.22
CA SER A 45 -16.43 2.14 -7.72
C SER A 45 -16.15 3.63 -7.93
N LEU A 46 -15.09 4.17 -7.35
CA LEU A 46 -14.73 5.57 -7.52
C LEU A 46 -14.42 5.90 -9.00
N PRO A 47 -14.70 7.11 -9.47
CA PRO A 47 -14.26 7.53 -10.79
C PRO A 47 -12.74 7.48 -10.91
N SER A 48 -12.25 7.11 -12.11
CA SER A 48 -10.79 7.10 -12.34
C SER A 48 -10.22 8.51 -12.17
N PRO A 49 -9.13 8.69 -11.43
CA PRO A 49 -8.44 9.97 -11.36
C PRO A 49 -7.57 10.23 -12.58
N LEU A 50 -7.32 9.21 -13.42
CA LEU A 50 -6.39 9.29 -14.55
C LEU A 50 -6.99 10.01 -15.75
N GLY A 51 -6.17 10.82 -16.43
CA GLY A 51 -6.55 11.56 -17.63
C GLY A 51 -7.57 12.69 -17.39
N LYS A 52 -7.85 13.03 -16.14
CA LYS A 52 -8.77 14.12 -15.81
C LYS A 52 -8.16 15.45 -16.22
N ILE A 53 -8.88 16.23 -17.03
CA ILE A 53 -8.47 17.59 -17.40
C ILE A 53 -8.63 18.50 -16.17
N LEU A 54 -7.51 19.04 -15.70
CA LEU A 54 -7.45 19.93 -14.54
C LEU A 54 -7.57 21.41 -14.94
N SER A 55 -7.01 21.76 -16.11
CA SER A 55 -7.15 23.09 -16.71
C SER A 55 -6.86 23.05 -18.21
N GLU A 56 -7.40 24.00 -18.92
CA GLU A 56 -7.15 24.20 -20.35
C GLU A 56 -7.00 25.70 -20.64
N THR A 57 -6.01 26.06 -21.43
CA THR A 57 -5.74 27.46 -21.81
C THR A 57 -5.33 27.52 -23.29
N VAL A 58 -5.91 28.45 -24.03
CA VAL A 58 -5.53 28.75 -25.41
C VAL A 58 -4.68 30.04 -25.41
N ARG A 59 -3.49 29.98 -25.98
CA ARG A 59 -2.58 31.11 -26.12
C ARG A 59 -2.99 31.96 -27.30
N PRO A 60 -2.54 33.27 -27.38
CA PRO A 60 -2.85 34.17 -28.51
C PRO A 60 -2.44 33.63 -29.88
N ASN A 61 -1.42 32.76 -29.93
CA ASN A 61 -0.96 32.11 -31.17
C ASN A 61 -1.78 30.83 -31.52
N GLY A 62 -2.87 30.55 -30.81
CA GLY A 62 -3.74 29.38 -31.03
C GLY A 62 -3.24 28.10 -30.37
N MET A 63 -2.10 28.07 -29.67
CA MET A 63 -1.59 26.89 -28.98
C MET A 63 -2.49 26.57 -27.79
N LYS A 64 -2.99 25.32 -27.75
CA LYS A 64 -3.81 24.77 -26.68
C LYS A 64 -2.91 24.04 -25.65
N ILE A 65 -2.94 24.48 -24.42
CA ILE A 65 -2.24 23.86 -23.28
C ILE A 65 -3.27 23.20 -22.37
N THR A 66 -3.15 21.90 -22.19
CA THR A 66 -4.06 21.12 -21.32
C THR A 66 -3.26 20.47 -20.19
N LYS A 67 -3.65 20.74 -18.93
CA LYS A 67 -3.11 20.06 -17.76
C LYS A 67 -3.98 18.85 -17.43
N VAL A 68 -3.38 17.66 -17.42
CA VAL A 68 -4.07 16.39 -17.13
C VAL A 68 -3.45 15.71 -15.91
N SER A 69 -4.27 14.94 -15.19
CA SER A 69 -3.77 14.10 -14.10
C SER A 69 -3.15 12.82 -14.65
N VAL A 70 -2.00 12.45 -14.09
CA VAL A 70 -1.22 11.23 -14.42
C VAL A 70 -0.85 10.49 -13.14
N PRO A 71 -0.48 9.20 -13.19
CA PRO A 71 0.07 8.49 -12.04
C PRO A 71 1.33 9.19 -11.51
N PHE A 72 1.66 8.97 -10.24
CA PHE A 72 2.98 9.31 -9.70
C PHE A 72 4.06 8.38 -10.27
N GLY A 73 3.76 7.09 -10.37
CA GLY A 73 4.67 6.02 -10.75
C GLY A 73 4.74 4.93 -9.68
N VAL A 74 5.83 4.87 -8.93
CA VAL A 74 6.07 3.92 -7.85
C VAL A 74 5.88 4.58 -6.48
N ILE A 75 4.98 4.05 -5.66
CA ILE A 75 4.70 4.56 -4.32
C ILE A 75 5.26 3.59 -3.28
N GLY A 76 6.25 4.03 -2.51
CA GLY A 76 6.74 3.33 -1.33
C GLY A 76 5.87 3.64 -0.11
N VAL A 77 5.47 2.62 0.65
CA VAL A 77 4.72 2.83 1.89
C VAL A 77 5.35 2.05 3.03
N ILE A 78 5.80 2.77 4.05
CA ILE A 78 6.32 2.20 5.29
C ILE A 78 5.22 2.28 6.35
N TYR A 79 4.80 1.13 6.90
CA TYR A 79 3.70 1.08 7.87
C TYR A 79 3.97 0.10 9.01
N GLU A 80 3.25 0.32 10.11
CA GLU A 80 3.35 -0.49 11.33
C GLU A 80 2.33 -1.64 11.32
N ALA A 81 2.06 -2.25 12.46
CA ALA A 81 1.34 -3.49 12.71
C ALA A 81 -0.16 -3.51 12.31
N ARG A 82 -0.53 -3.08 11.12
CA ARG A 82 -1.91 -3.11 10.62
C ARG A 82 -2.00 -3.82 9.28
N PRO A 83 -2.37 -5.10 9.21
CA PRO A 83 -2.42 -5.85 7.95
C PRO A 83 -3.38 -5.27 6.91
N ASN A 84 -4.45 -4.57 7.32
CA ASN A 84 -5.39 -3.91 6.40
C ASN A 84 -4.74 -2.81 5.55
N VAL A 85 -3.66 -2.17 6.05
CA VAL A 85 -2.99 -1.08 5.32
C VAL A 85 -2.47 -1.54 3.96
N GLY A 86 -1.96 -2.78 3.86
CA GLY A 86 -1.52 -3.34 2.59
C GLY A 86 -2.64 -3.37 1.54
N PHE A 87 -3.84 -3.77 1.92
CA PHE A 87 -5.02 -3.78 1.05
C PHE A 87 -5.45 -2.38 0.63
N ASP A 88 -5.50 -1.43 1.59
CA ASP A 88 -5.89 -0.04 1.34
C ASP A 88 -4.93 0.61 0.32
N VAL A 89 -3.62 0.50 0.60
CA VAL A 89 -2.57 1.04 -0.28
C VAL A 89 -2.64 0.44 -1.67
N PHE A 90 -2.69 -0.89 -1.77
CA PHE A 90 -2.76 -1.57 -3.05
C PHE A 90 -3.97 -1.11 -3.89
N SER A 91 -5.15 -1.08 -3.30
CA SER A 91 -6.38 -0.71 -4.02
C SER A 91 -6.32 0.74 -4.53
N LEU A 92 -5.82 1.67 -3.73
CA LEU A 92 -5.66 3.08 -4.09
C LEU A 92 -4.58 3.27 -5.16
N CYS A 93 -3.44 2.61 -5.01
CA CYS A 93 -2.36 2.66 -6.00
C CYS A 93 -2.82 2.10 -7.35
N LEU A 94 -3.42 0.91 -7.37
CA LEU A 94 -3.93 0.31 -8.60
C LEU A 94 -5.00 1.18 -9.27
N LYS A 95 -5.95 1.73 -8.49
CA LYS A 95 -7.00 2.62 -9.00
C LYS A 95 -6.45 3.89 -9.63
N SER A 96 -5.33 4.39 -9.12
CA SER A 96 -4.66 5.59 -9.61
C SER A 96 -3.50 5.31 -10.57
N GLY A 97 -3.34 4.06 -11.04
CA GLY A 97 -2.36 3.67 -12.04
C GLY A 97 -0.91 3.64 -11.54
N ASN A 98 -0.71 3.49 -10.23
CA ASN A 98 0.61 3.42 -9.62
C ASN A 98 0.97 1.97 -9.25
N ALA A 99 2.25 1.65 -9.27
CA ALA A 99 2.79 0.49 -8.57
C ALA A 99 3.05 0.84 -7.09
N CYS A 100 3.10 -0.16 -6.21
CA CYS A 100 3.41 0.08 -4.82
C CYS A 100 4.45 -0.89 -4.25
N ILE A 101 5.34 -0.34 -3.42
CA ILE A 101 6.29 -1.09 -2.61
C ILE A 101 5.83 -0.98 -1.15
N LEU A 102 5.54 -2.12 -0.54
CA LEU A 102 5.04 -2.23 0.82
C LEU A 102 6.17 -2.65 1.76
N ARG A 103 6.36 -1.91 2.84
CA ARG A 103 7.25 -2.28 3.93
C ARG A 103 6.47 -2.22 5.25
N GLY A 104 5.95 -3.37 5.68
CA GLY A 104 5.22 -3.51 6.94
C GLY A 104 6.10 -3.78 8.15
N GLY A 105 5.54 -3.65 9.34
CA GLY A 105 6.19 -4.01 10.60
C GLY A 105 6.42 -5.51 10.72
N LYS A 106 7.41 -5.90 11.54
CA LYS A 106 7.78 -7.31 11.80
C LYS A 106 6.64 -8.10 12.48
N GLU A 107 5.77 -7.41 13.18
CA GLU A 107 4.65 -7.98 13.94
C GLU A 107 3.60 -8.61 13.02
N ALA A 108 3.46 -8.09 11.78
CA ALA A 108 2.44 -8.52 10.82
C ALA A 108 3.03 -9.19 9.57
N ILE A 109 4.28 -9.65 9.62
CA ILE A 109 5.00 -10.05 8.40
C ILE A 109 4.36 -11.26 7.69
N ARG A 110 3.79 -12.21 8.40
CA ARG A 110 3.14 -13.38 7.80
C ARG A 110 1.82 -12.99 7.15
N SER A 111 1.01 -12.20 7.86
CA SER A 111 -0.21 -11.61 7.31
C SER A 111 0.10 -10.80 6.05
N ASN A 112 1.12 -9.93 6.10
CA ASN A 112 1.51 -9.08 4.98
C ASN A 112 1.99 -9.89 3.77
N ARG A 113 2.74 -10.99 3.98
CA ARG A 113 3.17 -11.90 2.90
C ARG A 113 1.98 -12.58 2.24
N CYS A 114 1.08 -13.16 3.04
CA CYS A 114 -0.13 -13.78 2.54
C CYS A 114 -0.96 -12.80 1.70
N VAL A 115 -1.16 -11.58 2.20
CA VAL A 115 -1.89 -10.52 1.53
C VAL A 115 -1.23 -10.11 0.21
N ALA A 116 0.09 -9.88 0.22
CA ALA A 116 0.84 -9.51 -0.99
C ALA A 116 0.77 -10.60 -2.07
N GLU A 117 0.91 -11.86 -1.69
CA GLU A 117 0.78 -12.99 -2.63
C GLU A 117 -0.62 -13.09 -3.23
N LEU A 118 -1.68 -12.86 -2.44
CA LEU A 118 -3.05 -12.84 -2.93
C LEU A 118 -3.29 -11.70 -3.91
N MET A 119 -2.73 -10.52 -3.65
CA MET A 119 -2.78 -9.38 -4.58
C MET A 119 -2.07 -9.69 -5.89
N ARG A 120 -0.87 -10.28 -5.85
CA ARG A 120 -0.11 -10.71 -7.03
C ARG A 120 -0.90 -11.72 -7.87
N LYS A 121 -1.47 -12.75 -7.23
CA LYS A 121 -2.35 -13.72 -7.90
C LYS A 121 -3.58 -13.05 -8.53
N ALA A 122 -4.19 -12.09 -7.85
CA ALA A 122 -5.32 -11.32 -8.38
C ALA A 122 -4.93 -10.52 -9.62
N LEU A 123 -3.78 -9.83 -9.60
CA LEU A 123 -3.23 -9.11 -10.76
C LEU A 123 -3.01 -10.06 -11.95
N ALA A 124 -2.33 -11.18 -11.72
CA ALA A 124 -2.08 -12.20 -12.77
C ALA A 124 -3.38 -12.72 -13.39
N SER A 125 -4.42 -12.93 -12.57
CA SER A 125 -5.72 -13.46 -13.03
C SER A 125 -6.45 -12.54 -14.03
N VAL A 126 -6.10 -11.26 -14.05
CA VAL A 126 -6.67 -10.25 -14.96
C VAL A 126 -5.65 -9.75 -15.99
N GLY A 127 -4.50 -10.42 -16.10
CA GLY A 127 -3.46 -10.11 -17.10
C GLY A 127 -2.64 -8.85 -16.77
N LEU A 128 -2.65 -8.39 -15.52
CA LEU A 128 -1.78 -7.32 -15.06
C LEU A 128 -0.46 -7.86 -14.51
N PRO A 129 0.64 -7.09 -14.60
CA PRO A 129 1.92 -7.49 -14.03
C PRO A 129 1.80 -7.69 -12.51
N GLU A 130 2.28 -8.82 -12.01
CA GLU A 130 2.32 -9.11 -10.58
C GLU A 130 3.17 -8.11 -9.80
N ASP A 131 4.16 -7.51 -10.44
CA ASP A 131 5.09 -6.54 -9.86
C ASP A 131 4.48 -5.13 -9.66
N CYS A 132 3.20 -4.94 -10.02
CA CYS A 132 2.47 -3.74 -9.57
C CYS A 132 2.34 -3.65 -8.04
N VAL A 133 2.60 -4.74 -7.32
CA VAL A 133 2.73 -4.76 -5.87
C VAL A 133 3.94 -5.59 -5.45
N TYR A 134 4.80 -5.01 -4.62
CA TYR A 134 5.96 -5.69 -4.05
C TYR A 134 5.99 -5.52 -2.54
N LEU A 135 6.20 -6.60 -1.79
CA LEU A 135 6.41 -6.56 -0.35
C LEU A 135 7.87 -6.80 -0.01
N ILE A 136 8.48 -5.84 0.66
CA ILE A 136 9.80 -6.03 1.26
C ILE A 136 9.64 -6.98 2.45
N SER A 137 10.22 -8.16 2.33
CA SER A 137 10.08 -9.22 3.34
C SER A 137 11.04 -9.07 4.51
N ASP A 138 12.14 -8.36 4.32
CA ASP A 138 13.04 -8.00 5.40
C ASP A 138 12.46 -6.83 6.20
N THR A 139 12.32 -7.03 7.51
CA THR A 139 11.72 -6.06 8.43
C THR A 139 12.77 -5.31 9.27
N SER A 140 14.05 -5.37 8.89
CA SER A 140 15.13 -4.63 9.53
C SER A 140 14.97 -3.12 9.35
N HIS A 141 15.59 -2.34 10.23
CA HIS A 141 15.64 -0.90 10.07
C HIS A 141 16.51 -0.48 8.88
N GLU A 142 17.54 -1.26 8.57
CA GLU A 142 18.44 -1.04 7.44
C GLU A 142 17.66 -1.04 6.12
N THR A 143 16.86 -2.07 5.88
CA THR A 143 16.00 -2.15 4.67
C THR A 143 14.99 -1.02 4.58
N ALA A 144 14.46 -0.55 5.72
CA ALA A 144 13.59 0.64 5.71
C ALA A 144 14.36 1.90 5.30
N THR A 145 15.61 2.05 5.77
CA THR A 145 16.48 3.17 5.39
C THR A 145 16.88 3.08 3.91
N GLU A 146 17.20 1.89 3.42
CA GLU A 146 17.46 1.67 1.99
C GLU A 146 16.26 2.09 1.13
N LEU A 147 15.04 1.72 1.52
CA LEU A 147 13.83 2.16 0.81
C LEU A 147 13.68 3.68 0.78
N MET A 148 14.07 4.38 1.88
CA MET A 148 14.03 5.84 1.95
C MET A 148 15.02 6.51 0.98
N HIS A 149 16.10 5.82 0.62
CA HIS A 149 17.16 6.32 -0.26
C HIS A 149 17.04 5.82 -1.71
N LEU A 150 15.92 5.21 -2.10
CA LEU A 150 15.69 4.76 -3.49
C LEU A 150 15.29 5.90 -4.43
N ASP A 151 16.05 6.99 -4.41
CA ASP A 151 15.88 8.13 -5.32
C ASP A 151 15.93 7.67 -6.79
N GLY A 152 14.97 8.14 -7.58
CA GLY A 152 14.85 7.77 -8.98
C GLY A 152 14.17 6.40 -9.26
N TYR A 153 13.86 5.63 -8.23
CA TYR A 153 13.09 4.38 -8.31
C TYR A 153 11.74 4.47 -7.61
N VAL A 154 11.63 5.27 -6.55
CA VAL A 154 10.41 5.54 -5.81
C VAL A 154 10.04 7.00 -5.99
N ASP A 155 8.87 7.25 -6.55
CA ASP A 155 8.41 8.62 -6.86
C ASP A 155 7.79 9.32 -5.64
N VAL A 156 7.19 8.54 -4.74
CA VAL A 156 6.57 9.05 -3.51
C VAL A 156 6.77 8.04 -2.38
N LEU A 157 7.22 8.51 -1.22
CA LEU A 157 7.32 7.70 -0.01
C LEU A 157 6.30 8.17 1.04
N ILE A 158 5.48 7.25 1.54
CA ILE A 158 4.39 7.54 2.50
C ILE A 158 4.65 6.78 3.81
N PRO A 159 5.02 7.49 4.90
CA PRO A 159 5.04 6.88 6.23
C PRO A 159 3.63 6.79 6.82
N ARG A 160 3.25 5.62 7.32
CA ARG A 160 1.98 5.39 8.01
C ARG A 160 2.20 4.72 9.36
N GLY A 161 2.41 5.53 10.39
CA GLY A 161 2.70 5.05 11.74
C GLY A 161 2.80 6.18 12.75
N GLY A 162 3.51 5.95 13.83
CA GLY A 162 3.72 6.92 14.88
C GLY A 162 4.60 8.10 14.45
N ALA A 163 4.59 9.16 15.25
CA ALA A 163 5.34 10.39 15.00
C ALA A 163 6.86 10.15 14.81
N GLY A 164 7.40 9.07 15.40
CA GLY A 164 8.80 8.67 15.24
C GLY A 164 9.11 8.28 13.79
N LEU A 165 8.28 7.41 13.20
CA LEU A 165 8.43 7.00 11.81
C LEU A 165 8.27 8.18 10.84
N ILE A 166 7.27 9.03 11.07
CA ILE A 166 7.03 10.20 10.21
C ILE A 166 8.24 11.13 10.21
N ARG A 167 8.83 11.39 11.41
CA ARG A 167 10.04 12.22 11.51
C ARG A 167 11.27 11.58 10.88
N ALA A 168 11.41 10.26 11.01
CA ALA A 168 12.51 9.54 10.39
C ALA A 168 12.46 9.65 8.86
N VAL A 169 11.30 9.37 8.26
CA VAL A 169 11.11 9.50 6.81
C VAL A 169 11.33 10.95 6.35
N ALA A 170 10.79 11.94 7.05
CA ALA A 170 10.95 13.35 6.66
C ALA A 170 12.39 13.86 6.77
N LYS A 171 13.27 13.15 7.51
CA LYS A 171 14.67 13.51 7.67
C LYS A 171 15.60 12.78 6.70
N GLU A 172 15.27 11.52 6.38
CA GLU A 172 16.15 10.61 5.63
C GLU A 172 15.78 10.50 4.13
N ALA A 173 14.52 10.82 3.74
CA ALA A 173 14.04 10.74 2.35
C ALA A 173 14.12 12.09 1.61
#